data_efafe1b8735e30142b79b151f26098bb
#
_entry.id   efafe1b8735e30142b79b151f26098bb
#
_cell.length_a   1.000
_cell.length_b   1.000
_cell.length_c   1.000
_cell.angle_alpha   90.00
_cell.angle_beta   90.00
_cell.angle_gamma   90.00
#
_symmetry.space_group_name_H-M   'P 1'
#
loop_
_entity.id
_entity.type
_entity.pdbx_description
1 polymer ?
#
loop_
_entity_poly.entity_id
_entity_poly.type
_entity_poly.pdbx_seq_one_letter_code
_entity_poly.pdbx_strand_id
1 'polypeptide(L)'
;MNKQVESWKRLRNIVIKRVKMNTFLELIHSRHSFRGEYQAVPVKREDLIKIMQAGIDAPSGCNKQTTSFIAIDDPQILKQLLNVIDPPIGQSAPAAICVLTQRIYAYRDKCFAIQDYSAAIENMLLATLL
;
A
#
# COMPACT_ATOMS: atom_id res chain seq x y z
N MET A 1 15.92 32.89 -11.68
CA MET A 1 14.99 32.21 -10.78
C MET A 1 13.63 32.16 -11.45
N ASN A 2 13.10 30.95 -11.70
CA ASN A 2 12.04 30.72 -12.69
C ASN A 2 10.65 31.09 -12.12
N LYS A 3 9.98 32.14 -12.70
CA LYS A 3 8.66 32.63 -12.31
C LYS A 3 7.57 31.52 -12.22
N GLN A 4 7.77 30.44 -12.97
CA GLN A 4 6.86 29.29 -12.98
C GLN A 4 6.94 28.46 -11.69
N VAL A 5 8.12 28.32 -11.08
CA VAL A 5 8.31 27.60 -9.80
C VAL A 5 7.69 28.37 -8.63
N GLU A 6 7.75 29.68 -8.66
CA GLU A 6 7.10 30.56 -7.66
C GLU A 6 5.58 30.48 -7.76
N SER A 7 5.02 30.39 -8.98
CA SER A 7 3.59 30.21 -9.23
C SER A 7 3.07 28.90 -8.62
N TRP A 8 3.75 27.77 -8.82
CA TRP A 8 3.37 26.48 -8.26
C TRP A 8 3.45 26.45 -6.72
N LYS A 9 4.45 27.08 -6.12
CA LYS A 9 4.53 27.22 -4.65
C LYS A 9 3.36 28.03 -4.11
N ARG A 10 2.96 29.10 -4.81
CA ARG A 10 1.85 29.97 -4.40
C ARG A 10 0.50 29.25 -4.50
N LEU A 11 0.26 28.49 -5.59
CA LEU A 11 -0.94 27.68 -5.76
C LEU A 11 -1.02 26.57 -4.69
N ARG A 12 0.06 25.88 -4.40
CA ARG A 12 0.12 24.86 -3.35
C ARG A 12 -0.25 25.43 -1.97
N ASN A 13 0.27 26.61 -1.63
CA ASN A 13 -0.04 27.27 -0.37
C ASN A 13 -1.49 27.77 -0.29
N ILE A 14 -2.10 28.17 -1.41
CA ILE A 14 -3.50 28.62 -1.46
C ILE A 14 -4.44 27.40 -1.30
N VAL A 15 -4.13 26.28 -1.94
CA VAL A 15 -4.93 25.04 -1.84
C VAL A 15 -4.86 24.48 -0.42
N ILE A 16 -3.68 24.42 0.19
CA ILE A 16 -3.49 23.87 1.56
C ILE A 16 -4.18 24.77 2.62
N LYS A 17 -4.22 26.09 2.44
CA LYS A 17 -4.88 26.99 3.42
C LYS A 17 -6.41 26.95 3.40
N ARG A 18 -7.04 26.44 2.33
CA ARG A 18 -8.51 26.44 2.17
C ARG A 18 -9.21 25.11 2.43
N VAL A 19 -8.48 24.00 2.43
CA VAL A 19 -9.08 22.69 2.69
C VAL A 19 -9.01 22.42 4.18
N LYS A 20 -10.15 22.50 4.86
CA LYS A 20 -10.30 21.87 6.18
C LYS A 20 -10.08 20.38 5.93
N MET A 21 -8.91 19.85 6.29
CA MET A 21 -8.58 18.44 6.12
C MET A 21 -9.67 17.63 6.86
N ASN A 22 -10.37 16.79 6.13
CA ASN A 22 -11.26 15.83 6.75
C ASN A 22 -10.43 14.61 7.19
N THR A 23 -11.00 13.76 8.03
CA THR A 23 -10.33 12.57 8.60
C THR A 23 -9.69 11.67 7.53
N PHE A 24 -10.32 11.59 6.35
CA PHE A 24 -9.79 10.79 5.24
C PHE A 24 -8.52 11.40 4.62
N LEU A 25 -8.49 12.71 4.43
CA LEU A 25 -7.29 13.41 3.92
C LEU A 25 -6.15 13.37 4.93
N GLU A 26 -6.46 13.43 6.22
CA GLU A 26 -5.47 13.26 7.30
C GLU A 26 -4.87 11.87 7.30
N LEU A 27 -5.67 10.83 7.07
CA LEU A 27 -5.22 9.45 6.92
C LEU A 27 -4.23 9.32 5.75
N ILE A 28 -4.61 9.82 4.55
CA ILE A 28 -3.73 9.82 3.37
C ILE A 28 -2.42 10.56 3.66
N HIS A 29 -2.50 11.72 4.33
CA HIS A 29 -1.33 12.54 4.65
C HIS A 29 -0.39 11.87 5.65
N SER A 30 -0.93 11.11 6.61
CA SER A 30 -0.15 10.43 7.64
C SER A 30 0.54 9.17 7.15
N ARG A 31 0.08 8.57 6.03
CA ARG A 31 0.67 7.35 5.49
C ARG A 31 2.13 7.59 5.05
N HIS A 32 3.02 6.82 5.57
CA HIS A 32 4.44 6.80 5.20
C HIS A 32 5.01 5.37 5.27
N SER A 33 6.14 5.14 4.63
CA SER A 33 6.86 3.87 4.74
C SER A 33 7.65 3.84 6.05
N PHE A 34 7.25 2.96 6.96
CA PHE A 34 7.97 2.74 8.21
C PHE A 34 9.32 2.07 7.94
N ARG A 35 10.37 2.53 8.61
CA ARG A 35 11.76 2.07 8.48
C ARG A 35 12.41 1.66 9.81
N GLY A 36 11.63 1.70 10.89
CA GLY A 36 12.08 1.33 12.24
C GLY A 36 11.92 -0.17 12.53
N GLU A 37 12.14 -0.53 13.78
CA GLU A 37 11.87 -1.86 14.31
C GLU A 37 10.40 -2.00 14.66
N TYR A 38 9.80 -3.10 14.25
CA TYR A 38 8.44 -3.45 14.62
C TYR A 38 8.41 -4.07 16.03
N GLN A 39 7.30 -3.88 16.71
CA GLN A 39 7.09 -4.52 18.00
C GLN A 39 6.90 -6.04 17.81
N ALA A 40 7.47 -6.85 18.70
CA ALA A 40 7.33 -8.31 18.68
C ALA A 40 5.95 -8.74 19.23
N VAL A 41 4.88 -8.18 18.68
CA VAL A 41 3.49 -8.48 19.04
C VAL A 41 2.81 -9.13 17.84
N PRO A 42 2.23 -10.32 17.97
CA PRO A 42 1.50 -10.96 16.88
C PRO A 42 0.36 -10.07 16.35
N VAL A 43 0.24 -9.97 15.05
CA VAL A 43 -0.89 -9.29 14.40
C VAL A 43 -2.12 -10.19 14.49
N LYS A 44 -3.25 -9.65 14.93
CA LYS A 44 -4.50 -10.41 14.99
C LYS A 44 -4.94 -10.81 13.59
N ARG A 45 -5.41 -12.06 13.44
CA ARG A 45 -5.90 -12.59 12.16
C ARG A 45 -7.00 -11.71 11.55
N GLU A 46 -7.87 -11.17 12.40
CA GLU A 46 -8.97 -10.28 11.99
C GLU A 46 -8.45 -8.98 11.33
N ASP A 47 -7.34 -8.43 11.83
CA ASP A 47 -6.76 -7.22 11.27
C ASP A 47 -6.04 -7.52 9.94
N LEU A 48 -5.36 -8.67 9.82
CA LEU A 48 -4.82 -9.13 8.53
C LEU A 48 -5.93 -9.30 7.49
N ILE A 49 -7.08 -9.86 7.88
CA ILE A 49 -8.25 -10.01 6.98
C ILE A 49 -8.78 -8.65 6.54
N LYS A 50 -8.93 -7.68 7.45
CA LYS A 50 -9.39 -6.31 7.10
C LYS A 50 -8.44 -5.62 6.12
N ILE A 51 -7.11 -5.75 6.34
CA ILE A 51 -6.10 -5.18 5.45
C ILE A 51 -6.21 -5.81 4.06
N MET A 52 -6.30 -7.15 3.97
CA MET A 52 -6.47 -7.83 2.69
C MET A 52 -7.79 -7.47 1.99
N GLN A 53 -8.87 -7.30 2.76
CA GLN A 53 -10.17 -6.85 2.22
C GLN A 53 -10.05 -5.46 1.58
N ALA A 54 -9.35 -4.53 2.22
CA ALA A 54 -9.08 -3.22 1.62
C ALA A 54 -8.34 -3.33 0.27
N GLY A 55 -7.44 -4.30 0.14
CA GLY A 55 -6.79 -4.62 -1.13
C GLY A 55 -7.74 -5.20 -2.17
N ILE A 56 -8.67 -6.08 -1.77
CA ILE A 56 -9.70 -6.65 -2.66
C ILE A 56 -10.64 -5.56 -3.19
N ASP A 57 -10.94 -4.56 -2.38
CA ASP A 57 -11.84 -3.46 -2.74
C ASP A 57 -11.20 -2.44 -3.72
N ALA A 58 -9.92 -2.60 -4.04
CA ALA A 58 -9.25 -1.76 -5.03
C ALA A 58 -9.79 -1.99 -6.45
N PRO A 59 -9.85 -0.95 -7.30
CA PRO A 59 -10.24 -1.12 -8.70
C PRO A 59 -9.21 -1.95 -9.48
N SER A 60 -9.68 -2.68 -10.50
CA SER A 60 -8.80 -3.40 -11.42
C SER A 60 -9.11 -3.13 -12.88
N GLY A 61 -8.12 -3.19 -13.75
CA GLY A 61 -8.27 -2.96 -15.19
C GLY A 61 -9.33 -3.87 -15.81
N CYS A 62 -10.36 -3.27 -16.41
CA CYS A 62 -11.53 -3.99 -16.95
C CYS A 62 -12.20 -4.94 -15.94
N ASN A 63 -12.08 -4.66 -14.65
CA ASN A 63 -12.62 -5.50 -13.56
C ASN A 63 -12.14 -6.96 -13.63
N LYS A 64 -10.89 -7.20 -14.02
CA LYS A 64 -10.34 -8.56 -14.17
C LYS A 64 -9.98 -9.22 -12.84
N GLN A 65 -9.82 -8.44 -11.77
CA GLN A 65 -9.60 -8.93 -10.40
C GLN A 65 -8.49 -9.98 -10.29
N THR A 66 -7.36 -9.70 -10.94
CA THR A 66 -6.22 -10.62 -11.04
C THR A 66 -5.31 -10.64 -9.83
N THR A 67 -5.54 -9.76 -8.85
CA THR A 67 -4.72 -9.62 -7.66
C THR A 67 -5.22 -10.55 -6.54
N SER A 68 -4.29 -11.24 -5.88
CA SER A 68 -4.53 -12.14 -4.77
C SER A 68 -3.59 -11.83 -3.61
N PHE A 69 -3.94 -12.23 -2.39
CA PHE A 69 -3.18 -11.92 -1.19
C PHE A 69 -2.93 -13.17 -0.36
N ILE A 70 -1.73 -13.27 0.21
CA ILE A 70 -1.37 -14.32 1.18
C ILE A 70 -0.82 -13.64 2.42
N ALA A 71 -1.50 -13.78 3.55
CA ALA A 71 -0.97 -13.39 4.85
C ALA A 71 -0.04 -14.48 5.40
N ILE A 72 1.12 -14.07 5.89
CA ILE A 72 2.15 -14.93 6.46
C ILE A 72 2.41 -14.45 7.89
N ASP A 73 1.96 -15.23 8.85
CA ASP A 73 2.11 -15.00 10.29
C ASP A 73 2.81 -16.17 11.01
N ASP A 74 3.11 -17.25 10.29
CA ASP A 74 3.96 -18.32 10.79
C ASP A 74 5.41 -17.84 10.92
N PRO A 75 6.05 -17.91 12.11
CA PRO A 75 7.37 -17.35 12.33
C PRO A 75 8.49 -18.01 11.48
N GLN A 76 8.34 -19.29 11.15
CA GLN A 76 9.37 -20.01 10.37
C GLN A 76 9.29 -19.62 8.90
N ILE A 77 8.08 -19.56 8.36
CA ILE A 77 7.85 -19.14 6.97
C ILE A 77 8.19 -17.67 6.80
N LEU A 78 7.79 -16.82 7.75
CA LEU A 78 8.10 -15.40 7.75
C LEU A 78 9.62 -15.16 7.75
N LYS A 79 10.36 -15.86 8.58
CA LYS A 79 11.82 -15.77 8.61
C LYS A 79 12.45 -16.17 7.27
N GLN A 80 11.97 -17.23 6.63
CA GLN A 80 12.45 -17.64 5.31
C GLN A 80 12.15 -16.56 4.25
N LEU A 81 10.94 -15.99 4.26
CA LEU A 81 10.57 -14.91 3.35
C LEU A 81 11.48 -13.68 3.55
N LEU A 82 11.66 -13.22 4.78
CA LEU A 82 12.44 -12.03 5.09
C LEU A 82 13.94 -12.19 4.72
N ASN A 83 14.46 -13.42 4.77
CA ASN A 83 15.84 -13.69 4.39
C ASN A 83 16.13 -13.58 2.88
N VAL A 84 15.12 -13.64 2.03
CA VAL A 84 15.29 -13.52 0.56
C VAL A 84 15.01 -12.10 0.05
N ILE A 85 14.60 -11.18 0.92
CA ILE A 85 14.33 -9.78 0.56
C ILE A 85 15.66 -9.01 0.52
N ASP A 86 15.95 -8.39 -0.62
CA ASP A 86 17.14 -7.56 -0.84
C ASP A 86 16.74 -6.19 -1.42
N PRO A 87 17.11 -5.06 -0.81
CA PRO A 87 17.79 -4.94 0.48
C PRO A 87 16.90 -5.42 1.64
N PRO A 88 17.51 -5.86 2.79
CA PRO A 88 16.75 -6.37 3.92
C PRO A 88 15.90 -5.26 4.53
N ILE A 89 14.58 -5.42 4.50
CA ILE A 89 13.59 -4.51 5.10
C ILE A 89 12.61 -5.31 5.95
N GLY A 90 12.07 -4.68 6.99
CA GLY A 90 11.03 -5.28 7.82
C GLY A 90 11.46 -6.53 8.58
N GLN A 91 12.75 -6.70 8.89
CA GLN A 91 13.30 -7.93 9.49
C GLN A 91 12.70 -8.29 10.86
N SER A 92 12.15 -7.31 11.58
CA SER A 92 11.43 -7.48 12.85
C SER A 92 9.91 -7.55 12.68
N ALA A 93 9.38 -7.56 11.44
CA ALA A 93 7.94 -7.57 11.21
C ALA A 93 7.29 -8.86 11.73
N PRO A 94 6.19 -8.78 12.50
CA PRO A 94 5.50 -9.93 13.07
C PRO A 94 4.62 -10.67 12.05
N ALA A 95 4.36 -10.07 10.90
CA ALA A 95 3.60 -10.65 9.79
C ALA A 95 3.99 -9.99 8.47
N ALA A 96 3.68 -10.63 7.37
CA ALA A 96 3.81 -10.09 6.02
C ALA A 96 2.58 -10.43 5.18
N ILE A 97 2.26 -9.59 4.20
CA ILE A 97 1.25 -9.90 3.20
C ILE A 97 1.91 -9.89 1.81
N CYS A 98 1.92 -11.05 1.17
CA CYS A 98 2.36 -11.18 -0.21
C CYS A 98 1.21 -10.80 -1.14
N VAL A 99 1.51 -9.90 -2.08
CA VAL A 99 0.58 -9.50 -3.14
C VAL A 99 0.97 -10.18 -4.44
N LEU A 100 0.08 -10.98 -4.97
CA LEU A 100 0.27 -11.78 -6.18
C LEU A 100 -0.64 -11.25 -7.28
N THR A 101 -0.20 -11.29 -8.52
CA THR A 101 -1.03 -10.90 -9.66
C THR A 101 -0.75 -11.77 -10.88
N GLN A 102 -1.73 -11.89 -11.76
CA GLN A 102 -1.57 -12.53 -13.05
C GLN A 102 -1.37 -11.46 -14.12
N ARG A 103 -0.36 -11.66 -14.97
CA ARG A 103 -0.15 -10.81 -16.14
C ARG A 103 -1.04 -11.27 -17.28
N ILE A 104 -2.22 -10.68 -17.38
CA ILE A 104 -3.15 -10.94 -18.49
C ILE A 104 -3.35 -9.67 -19.32
N TYR A 105 -3.66 -9.84 -20.60
CA TYR A 105 -4.09 -8.73 -21.46
C TYR A 105 -5.58 -8.49 -21.24
N ALA A 106 -5.90 -7.43 -20.51
CA ALA A 106 -7.27 -7.12 -20.10
C ALA A 106 -8.04 -6.33 -21.17
N TYR A 107 -7.33 -5.50 -21.95
CA TYR A 107 -7.93 -4.72 -23.04
C TYR A 107 -6.92 -4.58 -24.19
N ARG A 108 -7.23 -5.16 -25.36
CA ARG A 108 -6.32 -5.22 -26.51
C ARG A 108 -4.97 -5.80 -26.10
N ASP A 109 -3.87 -5.06 -26.32
CA ASP A 109 -2.48 -5.38 -25.96
C ASP A 109 -2.06 -4.89 -24.57
N LYS A 110 -3.01 -4.37 -23.75
CA LYS A 110 -2.72 -3.73 -22.46
C LYS A 110 -2.91 -4.67 -21.28
N CYS A 111 -1.86 -4.77 -20.48
CA CYS A 111 -1.85 -5.42 -19.18
C CYS A 111 -1.85 -4.36 -18.08
N PHE A 112 -2.80 -4.43 -17.16
CA PHE A 112 -2.95 -3.49 -16.05
C PHE A 112 -2.44 -4.04 -14.71
N ALA A 113 -1.73 -5.16 -14.70
CA ALA A 113 -1.29 -5.83 -13.48
C ALA A 113 -0.54 -4.90 -12.51
N ILE A 114 0.34 -4.03 -13.03
CA ILE A 114 1.10 -3.07 -12.20
C ILE A 114 0.17 -2.05 -11.53
N GLN A 115 -0.76 -1.48 -12.29
CA GLN A 115 -1.75 -0.52 -11.78
C GLN A 115 -2.66 -1.18 -10.75
N ASP A 116 -3.12 -2.40 -11.03
CA ASP A 116 -4.05 -3.15 -10.19
C ASP A 116 -3.43 -3.46 -8.81
N TYR A 117 -2.23 -4.08 -8.77
CA TYR A 117 -1.62 -4.37 -7.49
C TYR A 117 -1.13 -3.11 -6.76
N SER A 118 -0.74 -2.04 -7.48
CA SER A 118 -0.34 -0.79 -6.83
C SER A 118 -1.51 -0.12 -6.13
N ALA A 119 -2.70 -0.10 -6.75
CA ALA A 119 -3.92 0.40 -6.12
C ALA A 119 -4.31 -0.44 -4.89
N ALA A 120 -4.22 -1.77 -5.00
CA ALA A 120 -4.49 -2.67 -3.90
C ALA A 120 -3.53 -2.44 -2.71
N ILE A 121 -2.22 -2.31 -2.98
CA ILE A 121 -1.20 -2.06 -1.96
C ILE A 121 -1.47 -0.72 -1.25
N GLU A 122 -1.81 0.36 -1.97
CA GLU A 122 -2.09 1.64 -1.32
C GLU A 122 -3.31 1.58 -0.41
N ASN A 123 -4.40 0.91 -0.83
CA ASN A 123 -5.56 0.68 0.04
C ASN A 123 -5.17 -0.10 1.30
N MET A 124 -4.34 -1.15 1.16
CA MET A 124 -3.85 -1.94 2.30
C MET A 124 -2.99 -1.10 3.24
N LEU A 125 -2.09 -0.26 2.70
CA LEU A 125 -1.25 0.64 3.50
C LEU A 125 -2.08 1.66 4.29
N LEU A 126 -3.15 2.18 3.71
CA LEU A 126 -4.09 3.06 4.42
C LEU A 126 -4.84 2.30 5.52
N ALA A 127 -5.25 1.06 5.25
CA ALA A 127 -5.95 0.23 6.23
C ALA A 127 -5.07 -0.14 7.44
N THR A 128 -3.74 -0.18 7.30
CA THR A 128 -2.82 -0.44 8.43
C THR A 128 -2.74 0.72 9.43
N LEU A 129 -3.29 1.89 9.11
CA LEU A 129 -3.29 3.06 9.98
C LEU A 129 -4.57 3.18 10.83
N LEU A 130 -5.55 2.29 10.61
CA LEU A 130 -6.84 2.25 11.32
C LEU A 130 -6.82 1.22 12.44
#